data_82ae8b2ab49b054a4faa2ca222a713ca
#
_entry.id   82ae8b2ab49b054a4faa2ca222a713ca
#
_cell.length_a   1.000
_cell.length_b   1.000
_cell.length_c   1.000
_cell.angle_alpha   90.00
_cell.angle_beta   90.00
_cell.angle_gamma   90.00
#
_symmetry.space_group_name_H-M   'P 1'
#
loop_
_entity.id
_entity.type
_entity.pdbx_description
1 polymer ?
#
loop_
_entity_poly.entity_id
_entity_poly.type
_entity_poly.pdbx_seq_one_letter_code
_entity_poly.pdbx_strand_id
1 'polypeptide(L)'
;MAQIAALFDMDHTITWKNAGLSSVQFAHKQGMVPLGFLLLGILRIGLYRMSLLNIDQWYEGNMELLAGLSLSDIDKFSKAWFEAMIRKSIYKEAHTLIRDHQSKGHRLVVISNSPPFFVKPLADALGINEIITSQVEIRDGVLTGKLIKPLCYGKGKRDYALSWAQGHGVDLVQSYFYTDSFYDIDLLHEVGLPFATNPDRRLRKEALRNNWDILDFKRESAF
;
A
#
# COMPACT_ATOMS: atom_id res chain seq x y z
N MET A 1 0.36 -18.14 -23.37
CA MET A 1 0.47 -16.68 -23.46
C MET A 1 0.87 -16.17 -22.09
N ALA A 2 1.77 -15.20 -22.00
CA ALA A 2 2.09 -14.55 -20.73
C ALA A 2 0.87 -13.85 -20.17
N GLN A 3 0.71 -13.87 -18.85
CA GLN A 3 -0.45 -13.31 -18.17
C GLN A 3 -0.25 -11.81 -17.94
N ILE A 4 -1.29 -11.01 -18.18
CA ILE A 4 -1.29 -9.56 -17.91
C ILE A 4 -1.75 -9.33 -16.47
N ALA A 5 -1.09 -8.42 -15.74
CA ALA A 5 -1.50 -8.02 -14.41
C ALA A 5 -1.80 -6.52 -14.32
N ALA A 6 -2.62 -6.16 -13.33
CA ALA A 6 -2.80 -4.80 -12.87
C ALA A 6 -2.40 -4.73 -11.39
N LEU A 7 -1.30 -4.03 -11.14
CA LEU A 7 -0.76 -3.79 -9.81
C LEU A 7 -1.24 -2.43 -9.31
N PHE A 8 -1.69 -2.37 -8.08
CA PHE A 8 -2.19 -1.14 -7.45
C PHE A 8 -1.45 -0.90 -6.14
N ASP A 9 -0.86 0.29 -5.99
CA ASP A 9 -0.50 0.76 -4.65
C ASP A 9 -1.77 1.02 -3.82
N MET A 10 -1.63 1.02 -2.50
CA MET A 10 -2.77 1.15 -1.59
C MET A 10 -3.09 2.61 -1.24
N ASP A 11 -2.13 3.26 -0.56
CA ASP A 11 -2.31 4.56 0.06
C ASP A 11 -2.34 5.66 -1.00
N HIS A 12 -3.34 6.55 -0.96
CA HIS A 12 -3.56 7.63 -1.94
C HIS A 12 -3.80 7.18 -3.39
N THR A 13 -3.71 5.87 -3.68
CA THR A 13 -3.99 5.24 -4.98
C THR A 13 -5.33 4.54 -4.99
N ILE A 14 -5.53 3.47 -4.19
CA ILE A 14 -6.85 2.85 -4.01
C ILE A 14 -7.68 3.65 -3.01
N THR A 15 -7.06 4.16 -1.94
CA THR A 15 -7.72 4.91 -0.87
C THR A 15 -7.14 6.31 -0.74
N TRP A 16 -7.95 7.31 -0.33
CA TRP A 16 -7.42 8.65 -0.05
C TRP A 16 -6.84 8.81 1.35
N LYS A 17 -6.93 7.78 2.18
CA LYS A 17 -6.32 7.74 3.51
C LYS A 17 -5.02 6.96 3.48
N ASN A 18 -4.11 7.36 4.38
CA ASN A 18 -2.90 6.60 4.65
C ASN A 18 -3.16 5.54 5.71
N ALA A 19 -2.78 4.29 5.42
CA ALA A 19 -3.01 3.15 6.30
C ALA A 19 -2.32 3.32 7.66
N GLY A 20 -1.06 3.71 7.67
CA GLY A 20 -0.29 3.89 8.90
C GLY A 20 -0.89 4.95 9.82
N LEU A 21 -1.19 6.15 9.29
CA LEU A 21 -1.77 7.22 10.11
C LEU A 21 -3.17 6.86 10.61
N SER A 22 -4.01 6.31 9.74
CA SER A 22 -5.39 5.98 10.11
C SER A 22 -5.48 4.82 11.11
N SER A 23 -4.52 3.86 11.08
CA SER A 23 -4.46 2.79 12.09
C SER A 23 -4.10 3.33 13.47
N VAL A 24 -3.15 4.26 13.55
CA VAL A 24 -2.81 4.95 14.83
C VAL A 24 -3.99 5.79 15.33
N GLN A 25 -4.69 6.50 14.44
CA GLN A 25 -5.90 7.25 14.81
C GLN A 25 -7.00 6.33 15.36
N PHE A 26 -7.19 5.16 14.74
CA PHE A 26 -8.15 4.18 15.20
C PHE A 26 -7.74 3.59 16.56
N ALA A 27 -6.48 3.19 16.73
CA ALA A 27 -5.95 2.69 18.00
C ALA A 27 -6.11 3.71 19.14
N HIS A 28 -5.88 5.01 18.86
CA HIS A 28 -6.14 6.08 19.83
C HIS A 28 -7.61 6.18 20.20
N LYS A 29 -8.53 6.13 19.24
CA LYS A 29 -9.97 6.14 19.48
C LYS A 29 -10.45 4.95 20.31
N GLN A 30 -9.76 3.81 20.20
CA GLN A 30 -10.02 2.61 21.01
C GLN A 30 -9.35 2.66 22.40
N GLY A 31 -8.65 3.74 22.76
CA GLY A 31 -7.93 3.88 24.01
C GLY A 31 -6.63 3.04 24.10
N MET A 32 -6.18 2.46 22.97
CA MET A 32 -4.99 1.58 22.94
C MET A 32 -3.67 2.37 22.96
N VAL A 33 -3.67 3.59 22.42
CA VAL A 33 -2.48 4.47 22.38
C VAL A 33 -2.83 5.88 22.87
N PRO A 34 -1.92 6.56 23.61
CA PRO A 34 -2.14 7.92 24.09
C PRO A 34 -2.09 8.96 22.97
N LEU A 35 -2.71 10.14 23.19
CA LEU A 35 -2.72 11.25 22.24
C LEU A 35 -1.31 11.70 21.83
N GLY A 36 -0.37 11.72 22.75
CA GLY A 36 1.03 12.09 22.47
C GLY A 36 1.67 11.21 21.39
N PHE A 37 1.31 9.93 21.33
CA PHE A 37 1.78 9.02 20.30
C PHE A 37 1.21 9.36 18.93
N LEU A 38 -0.08 9.72 18.85
CA LEU A 38 -0.71 10.18 17.61
C LEU A 38 -0.04 11.47 17.09
N LEU A 39 0.21 12.45 17.98
CA LEU A 39 0.88 13.70 17.61
C LEU A 39 2.32 13.46 17.12
N LEU A 40 3.06 12.55 17.75
CA LEU A 40 4.38 12.15 17.30
C LEU A 40 4.34 11.49 15.91
N GLY A 41 3.33 10.66 15.64
CA GLY A 41 3.11 10.05 14.32
C GLY A 41 2.87 11.11 13.23
N ILE A 42 2.03 12.10 13.51
CA ILE A 42 1.76 13.22 12.58
C ILE A 42 3.04 14.02 12.29
N LEU A 43 3.80 14.36 13.33
CA LEU A 43 5.07 15.06 13.20
C LEU A 43 6.06 14.28 12.33
N ARG A 44 6.20 12.98 12.58
CA ARG A 44 7.11 12.10 11.83
C ARG A 44 6.72 11.99 10.34
N ILE A 45 5.43 11.94 10.03
CA ILE A 45 4.94 11.99 8.64
C ILE A 45 5.33 13.32 7.98
N GLY A 46 5.21 14.43 8.69
CA GLY A 46 5.66 15.74 8.22
C GLY A 46 7.15 15.75 7.88
N LEU A 47 7.98 15.26 8.80
CA LEU A 47 9.44 15.16 8.62
C LEU A 47 9.81 14.22 7.45
N TYR A 48 9.10 13.10 7.30
CA TYR A 48 9.28 12.19 6.17
C TYR A 48 8.99 12.89 4.83
N ARG A 49 7.87 13.62 4.72
CA ARG A 49 7.54 14.41 3.51
C ARG A 49 8.59 15.47 3.17
N MET A 50 9.31 15.95 4.17
CA MET A 50 10.45 16.87 4.00
C MET A 50 11.77 16.15 3.71
N SER A 51 11.77 14.82 3.57
CA SER A 51 12.97 13.97 3.40
C SER A 51 13.99 14.10 4.56
N LEU A 52 13.54 14.47 5.75
CA LEU A 52 14.34 14.60 6.96
C LEU A 52 14.34 13.35 7.86
N LEU A 53 13.57 12.32 7.49
CA LEU A 53 13.50 11.05 8.20
C LEU A 53 13.82 9.89 7.26
N ASN A 54 14.65 8.94 7.77
CA ASN A 54 14.84 7.66 7.10
C ASN A 54 13.59 6.79 7.28
N ILE A 55 13.03 6.33 6.16
CA ILE A 55 11.79 5.54 6.14
C ILE A 55 11.94 4.22 6.90
N ASP A 56 13.10 3.57 6.79
CA ASP A 56 13.34 2.29 7.46
C ASP A 56 13.24 2.41 8.98
N GLN A 57 13.90 3.42 9.56
CA GLN A 57 13.84 3.70 11.00
C GLN A 57 12.42 4.04 11.47
N TRP A 58 11.66 4.76 10.63
CA TRP A 58 10.28 5.10 10.97
C TRP A 58 9.38 3.86 10.99
N TYR A 59 9.53 2.97 10.00
CA TYR A 59 8.78 1.73 9.94
C TYR A 59 9.16 0.76 11.06
N GLU A 60 10.44 0.60 11.34
CA GLU A 60 10.95 -0.23 12.45
C GLU A 60 10.35 0.20 13.78
N GLY A 61 10.43 1.49 14.12
CA GLY A 61 9.86 2.01 15.37
C GLY A 61 8.34 1.86 15.50
N ASN A 62 7.59 1.84 14.39
CA ASN A 62 6.16 1.59 14.44
C ASN A 62 5.83 0.10 14.59
N MET A 63 6.65 -0.79 14.04
CA MET A 63 6.44 -2.24 14.18
C MET A 63 6.77 -2.74 15.58
N GLU A 64 7.74 -2.14 16.27
CA GLU A 64 8.05 -2.47 17.67
C GLU A 64 6.82 -2.33 18.59
N LEU A 65 5.90 -1.41 18.29
CA LEU A 65 4.65 -1.24 19.03
C LEU A 65 3.67 -2.40 18.90
N LEU A 66 3.81 -3.19 17.85
CA LEU A 66 3.00 -4.37 17.61
C LEU A 66 3.64 -5.64 18.20
N ALA A 67 4.83 -5.51 18.82
CA ALA A 67 5.49 -6.64 19.45
C ALA A 67 4.63 -7.22 20.57
N GLY A 68 4.53 -8.54 20.59
CA GLY A 68 3.72 -9.27 21.56
C GLY A 68 2.24 -9.45 21.20
N LEU A 69 1.74 -8.81 20.12
CA LEU A 69 0.37 -9.05 19.66
C LEU A 69 0.26 -10.39 18.93
N SER A 70 -0.79 -11.15 19.23
CA SER A 70 -1.10 -12.38 18.51
C SER A 70 -1.61 -12.05 17.09
N LEU A 71 -1.42 -13.00 16.16
CA LEU A 71 -1.99 -12.89 14.80
C LEU A 71 -3.51 -12.74 14.83
N SER A 72 -4.18 -13.37 15.80
CA SER A 72 -5.64 -13.26 15.98
C SER A 72 -6.06 -11.85 16.39
N ASP A 73 -5.30 -11.21 17.29
CA ASP A 73 -5.66 -9.87 17.77
C ASP A 73 -5.38 -8.81 16.71
N ILE A 74 -4.26 -8.92 15.99
CA ILE A 74 -3.97 -7.97 14.89
C ILE A 74 -4.96 -8.16 13.72
N ASP A 75 -5.41 -9.38 13.43
CA ASP A 75 -6.45 -9.64 12.41
C ASP A 75 -7.78 -9.00 12.80
N LYS A 76 -8.22 -9.15 14.06
CA LYS A 76 -9.42 -8.50 14.57
C LYS A 76 -9.32 -6.98 14.53
N PHE A 77 -8.16 -6.44 14.96
CA PHE A 77 -7.91 -5.01 14.92
C PHE A 77 -7.95 -4.47 13.49
N SER A 78 -7.26 -5.11 12.56
CA SER A 78 -7.17 -4.63 11.18
C SER A 78 -8.51 -4.71 10.44
N LYS A 79 -9.33 -5.72 10.69
CA LYS A 79 -10.71 -5.79 10.17
C LYS A 79 -11.57 -4.66 10.71
N ALA A 80 -11.55 -4.43 12.03
CA ALA A 80 -12.30 -3.34 12.66
C ALA A 80 -11.82 -1.96 12.18
N TRP A 81 -10.51 -1.76 12.06
CA TRP A 81 -9.91 -0.55 11.50
C TRP A 81 -10.32 -0.33 10.06
N PHE A 82 -10.25 -1.37 9.22
CA PHE A 82 -10.64 -1.28 7.82
C PHE A 82 -12.09 -0.80 7.68
N GLU A 83 -13.03 -1.43 8.39
CA GLU A 83 -14.46 -1.06 8.36
C GLU A 83 -14.69 0.39 8.84
N ALA A 84 -14.05 0.77 9.93
CA ALA A 84 -14.27 2.08 10.55
C ALA A 84 -13.57 3.24 9.81
N MET A 85 -12.40 2.98 9.19
CA MET A 85 -11.51 4.04 8.72
C MET A 85 -11.24 4.00 7.23
N ILE A 86 -11.16 2.83 6.60
CA ILE A 86 -10.65 2.66 5.25
C ILE A 86 -11.74 2.43 4.23
N ARG A 87 -12.71 1.57 4.49
CA ARG A 87 -13.75 1.18 3.52
C ARG A 87 -14.35 2.39 2.79
N LYS A 88 -14.77 3.41 3.53
CA LYS A 88 -15.36 4.64 2.97
C LYS A 88 -14.35 5.57 2.31
N SER A 89 -13.06 5.26 2.37
CA SER A 89 -12.02 6.04 1.69
C SER A 89 -11.53 5.41 0.39
N ILE A 90 -12.14 4.34 -0.06
CA ILE A 90 -11.86 3.74 -1.37
C ILE A 90 -12.41 4.67 -2.44
N TYR A 91 -11.55 5.12 -3.36
CA TYR A 91 -11.95 5.94 -4.48
C TYR A 91 -12.90 5.18 -5.41
N LYS A 92 -13.98 5.81 -5.82
CA LYS A 92 -14.93 5.25 -6.78
C LYS A 92 -14.27 4.90 -8.10
N GLU A 93 -13.36 5.76 -8.56
CA GLU A 93 -12.60 5.55 -9.79
C GLU A 93 -11.65 4.35 -9.68
N ALA A 94 -10.96 4.19 -8.53
CA ALA A 94 -10.11 3.02 -8.30
C ALA A 94 -10.92 1.72 -8.33
N HIS A 95 -12.08 1.71 -7.67
CA HIS A 95 -12.99 0.55 -7.70
C HIS A 95 -13.44 0.24 -9.13
N THR A 96 -13.77 1.26 -9.93
CA THR A 96 -14.16 1.09 -11.33
C THR A 96 -13.03 0.50 -12.18
N LEU A 97 -11.79 0.99 -12.02
CA LEU A 97 -10.61 0.45 -12.70
C LEU A 97 -10.35 -1.02 -12.34
N ILE A 98 -10.44 -1.36 -11.04
CA ILE A 98 -10.28 -2.73 -10.57
C ILE A 98 -11.31 -3.65 -11.22
N ARG A 99 -12.59 -3.23 -11.28
CA ARG A 99 -13.66 -4.00 -11.95
C ARG A 99 -13.43 -4.16 -13.44
N ASP A 100 -12.91 -3.12 -14.12
CA ASP A 100 -12.57 -3.19 -15.53
C ASP A 100 -11.46 -4.23 -15.78
N HIS A 101 -10.39 -4.20 -14.99
CA HIS A 101 -9.33 -5.21 -15.07
C HIS A 101 -9.83 -6.62 -14.77
N GLN A 102 -10.73 -6.78 -13.78
CA GLN A 102 -11.37 -8.07 -13.50
C GLN A 102 -12.14 -8.58 -14.71
N SER A 103 -12.91 -7.71 -15.38
CA SER A 103 -13.71 -8.10 -16.55
C SER A 103 -12.85 -8.53 -17.75
N LYS A 104 -11.63 -8.01 -17.84
CA LYS A 104 -10.63 -8.36 -18.87
C LYS A 104 -9.84 -9.62 -18.53
N GLY A 105 -10.05 -10.22 -17.35
CA GLY A 105 -9.31 -11.39 -16.89
C GLY A 105 -7.87 -11.09 -16.51
N HIS A 106 -7.52 -9.83 -16.25
CA HIS A 106 -6.19 -9.47 -15.75
C HIS A 106 -5.99 -9.95 -14.33
N ARG A 107 -4.77 -10.31 -13.99
CA ARG A 107 -4.39 -10.67 -12.63
C ARG A 107 -4.31 -9.40 -11.78
N LEU A 108 -5.01 -9.38 -10.65
CA LEU A 108 -5.07 -8.19 -9.78
C LEU A 108 -4.20 -8.35 -8.56
N VAL A 109 -3.41 -7.33 -8.26
CA VAL A 109 -2.46 -7.34 -7.13
C VAL A 109 -2.51 -6.01 -6.40
N VAL A 110 -2.63 -6.05 -5.07
CA VAL A 110 -2.29 -4.88 -4.23
C VAL A 110 -0.84 -4.98 -3.83
N ILE A 111 -0.04 -3.98 -4.19
CA ILE A 111 1.38 -3.92 -3.84
C ILE A 111 1.65 -2.72 -2.94
N SER A 112 2.03 -2.95 -1.69
CA SER A 112 2.12 -1.90 -0.67
C SER A 112 3.25 -2.14 0.33
N ASN A 113 3.82 -1.04 0.84
CA ASN A 113 4.76 -1.12 1.95
C ASN A 113 4.09 -1.50 3.29
N SER A 114 2.78 -1.37 3.41
CA SER A 114 2.03 -1.77 4.61
C SER A 114 2.12 -3.28 4.85
N PRO A 115 2.16 -3.75 6.12
CA PRO A 115 2.13 -5.18 6.43
C PRO A 115 0.87 -5.89 5.93
N PRO A 116 0.92 -7.22 5.72
CA PRO A 116 -0.15 -7.98 5.08
C PRO A 116 -1.51 -7.88 5.83
N PHE A 117 -1.50 -7.80 7.15
CA PHE A 117 -2.73 -7.70 7.94
C PHE A 117 -3.47 -6.36 7.75
N PHE A 118 -2.79 -5.29 7.29
CA PHE A 118 -3.46 -4.03 6.92
C PHE A 118 -3.92 -4.01 5.46
N VAL A 119 -3.25 -4.74 4.58
CA VAL A 119 -3.59 -4.77 3.15
C VAL A 119 -4.72 -5.77 2.86
N LYS A 120 -4.70 -6.91 3.54
CA LYS A 120 -5.65 -8.02 3.27
C LYS A 120 -7.12 -7.63 3.38
N PRO A 121 -7.61 -6.91 4.40
CA PRO A 121 -9.03 -6.53 4.47
C PRO A 121 -9.49 -5.67 3.28
N LEU A 122 -8.60 -4.81 2.77
CA LEU A 122 -8.88 -4.02 1.56
C LEU A 122 -8.94 -4.90 0.32
N ALA A 123 -7.95 -5.77 0.14
CA ALA A 123 -7.88 -6.69 -0.99
C ALA A 123 -9.12 -7.59 -1.04
N ASP A 124 -9.51 -8.17 0.10
CA ASP A 124 -10.71 -9.01 0.24
C ASP A 124 -11.99 -8.24 -0.14
N ALA A 125 -12.14 -7.00 0.32
CA ALA A 125 -13.31 -6.16 0.03
C ALA A 125 -13.43 -5.79 -1.47
N LEU A 126 -12.30 -5.78 -2.20
CA LEU A 126 -12.23 -5.49 -3.65
C LEU A 126 -12.20 -6.76 -4.51
N GLY A 127 -12.21 -7.95 -3.90
CA GLY A 127 -12.10 -9.23 -4.62
C GLY A 127 -10.72 -9.44 -5.26
N ILE A 128 -9.67 -8.87 -4.66
CA ILE A 128 -8.28 -9.04 -5.09
C ILE A 128 -7.65 -10.13 -4.21
N ASN A 129 -7.22 -11.22 -4.84
CA ASN A 129 -6.71 -12.40 -4.11
C ASN A 129 -5.21 -12.33 -3.80
N GLU A 130 -4.48 -11.43 -4.47
CA GLU A 130 -3.02 -11.36 -4.37
C GLU A 130 -2.56 -10.04 -3.78
N ILE A 131 -1.64 -10.16 -2.83
CA ILE A 131 -1.01 -9.01 -2.19
C ILE A 131 0.51 -9.19 -2.16
N ILE A 132 1.23 -8.11 -2.43
CA ILE A 132 2.70 -8.02 -2.28
C ILE A 132 2.95 -6.93 -1.23
N THR A 133 3.57 -7.29 -0.12
CA THR A 133 3.65 -6.42 1.05
C THR A 133 5.01 -6.52 1.74
N SER A 134 5.36 -5.52 2.54
CA SER A 134 6.46 -5.66 3.48
C SER A 134 6.15 -6.77 4.49
N GLN A 135 7.12 -7.66 4.71
CA GLN A 135 6.96 -8.82 5.57
C GLN A 135 7.34 -8.49 7.01
N VAL A 136 6.66 -9.14 7.95
CA VAL A 136 6.92 -8.99 9.39
C VAL A 136 7.36 -10.32 9.99
N GLU A 137 8.25 -10.27 10.98
CA GLU A 137 8.69 -11.47 11.68
C GLU A 137 7.62 -11.94 12.67
N ILE A 138 7.25 -13.23 12.56
CA ILE A 138 6.29 -13.90 13.43
C ILE A 138 6.99 -15.09 14.07
N ARG A 139 6.86 -15.23 15.40
CA ARG A 139 7.32 -16.39 16.15
C ARG A 139 6.17 -16.92 17.02
N ASP A 140 5.90 -18.20 16.95
CA ASP A 140 4.85 -18.86 17.73
C ASP A 140 3.48 -18.19 17.65
N GLY A 141 3.12 -17.65 16.47
CA GLY A 141 1.85 -16.95 16.24
C GLY A 141 1.78 -15.53 16.81
N VAL A 142 2.91 -14.96 17.21
CA VAL A 142 3.04 -13.62 17.81
C VAL A 142 3.96 -12.76 16.96
N LEU A 143 3.63 -11.48 16.79
CA LEU A 143 4.48 -10.49 16.13
C LEU A 143 5.69 -10.19 17.01
N THR A 144 6.90 -10.24 16.44
CA THR A 144 8.13 -9.88 17.18
C THR A 144 8.40 -8.37 17.18
N GLY A 145 7.66 -7.60 16.38
CA GLY A 145 7.91 -6.18 16.16
C GLY A 145 9.00 -5.89 15.12
N LYS A 146 9.55 -6.92 14.48
CA LYS A 146 10.60 -6.76 13.47
C LYS A 146 10.06 -6.89 12.06
N LEU A 147 10.64 -6.10 11.15
CA LEU A 147 10.41 -6.19 9.71
C LEU A 147 11.45 -7.12 9.06
N ILE A 148 11.01 -7.85 8.05
CA ILE A 148 11.89 -8.66 7.20
C ILE A 148 12.28 -7.79 6.00
N LYS A 149 13.59 -7.57 5.81
CA LYS A 149 14.12 -6.78 4.69
C LYS A 149 14.36 -7.63 3.45
N PRO A 150 14.27 -7.01 2.24
CA PRO A 150 13.97 -5.61 1.98
C PRO A 150 12.49 -5.26 2.22
N LEU A 151 12.19 -3.98 2.47
CA LEU A 151 10.80 -3.50 2.52
C LEU A 151 10.20 -3.44 1.12
N CYS A 152 8.88 -3.60 1.00
CA CYS A 152 8.14 -3.39 -0.26
C CYS A 152 7.98 -1.88 -0.55
N TYR A 153 9.13 -1.21 -0.73
CA TYR A 153 9.27 0.23 -0.90
C TYR A 153 10.44 0.56 -1.82
N GLY A 154 10.30 1.54 -2.70
CA GLY A 154 11.34 1.93 -3.65
C GLY A 154 11.82 0.73 -4.48
N LYS A 155 13.13 0.51 -4.53
CA LYS A 155 13.73 -0.65 -5.22
C LYS A 155 13.19 -1.99 -4.72
N GLY A 156 12.97 -2.12 -3.40
CA GLY A 156 12.39 -3.34 -2.84
C GLY A 156 11.00 -3.64 -3.41
N LYS A 157 10.14 -2.63 -3.62
CA LYS A 157 8.83 -2.81 -4.26
C LYS A 157 8.99 -3.36 -5.68
N ARG A 158 9.90 -2.80 -6.46
CA ARG A 158 10.24 -3.29 -7.80
C ARG A 158 10.71 -4.75 -7.75
N ASP A 159 11.66 -5.08 -6.89
CA ASP A 159 12.26 -6.41 -6.80
C ASP A 159 11.23 -7.47 -6.39
N TYR A 160 10.32 -7.13 -5.47
CA TYR A 160 9.17 -7.98 -5.12
C TYR A 160 8.23 -8.19 -6.32
N ALA A 161 7.91 -7.13 -7.07
CA ALA A 161 7.05 -7.25 -8.26
C ALA A 161 7.67 -8.12 -9.35
N LEU A 162 8.98 -7.95 -9.63
CA LEU A 162 9.71 -8.77 -10.58
C LEU A 162 9.74 -10.25 -10.18
N SER A 163 10.08 -10.54 -8.92
CA SER A 163 10.09 -11.92 -8.40
C SER A 163 8.70 -12.57 -8.47
N TRP A 164 7.66 -11.81 -8.08
CA TRP A 164 6.29 -12.26 -8.15
C TRP A 164 5.87 -12.53 -9.60
N ALA A 165 6.15 -11.62 -10.53
CA ALA A 165 5.80 -11.76 -11.95
C ALA A 165 6.46 -13.00 -12.58
N GLN A 166 7.74 -13.22 -12.30
CA GLN A 166 8.47 -14.41 -12.74
C GLN A 166 7.82 -15.69 -12.22
N GLY A 167 7.49 -15.74 -10.92
CA GLY A 167 6.88 -16.93 -10.30
C GLY A 167 5.47 -17.25 -10.80
N HIS A 168 4.78 -16.27 -11.39
CA HIS A 168 3.39 -16.40 -11.84
C HIS A 168 3.22 -16.33 -13.37
N GLY A 169 4.32 -16.27 -14.13
CA GLY A 169 4.27 -16.19 -15.60
C GLY A 169 3.62 -14.90 -16.12
N VAL A 170 3.77 -13.81 -15.38
CA VAL A 170 3.25 -12.48 -15.73
C VAL A 170 4.26 -11.72 -16.56
N ASP A 171 3.80 -11.06 -17.61
CA ASP A 171 4.60 -10.14 -18.43
C ASP A 171 4.37 -8.70 -17.94
N LEU A 172 5.35 -8.13 -17.22
CA LEU A 172 5.26 -6.76 -16.73
C LEU A 172 5.26 -5.73 -17.87
N VAL A 173 5.87 -6.02 -19.02
CA VAL A 173 5.87 -5.11 -20.18
C VAL A 173 4.47 -4.96 -20.80
N GLN A 174 3.57 -5.91 -20.55
CA GLN A 174 2.16 -5.81 -20.95
C GLN A 174 1.24 -5.46 -19.75
N SER A 175 1.80 -5.23 -18.57
CA SER A 175 1.06 -5.04 -17.33
C SER A 175 0.97 -3.58 -16.91
N TYR A 176 0.06 -3.32 -15.99
CA TYR A 176 -0.32 -2.01 -15.48
C TYR A 176 0.20 -1.82 -14.06
N PHE A 177 0.64 -0.61 -13.74
CA PHE A 177 0.94 -0.23 -12.36
C PHE A 177 0.42 1.17 -12.05
N TYR A 178 -0.35 1.27 -10.97
CA TYR A 178 -1.00 2.48 -10.46
C TYR A 178 -0.37 2.88 -9.13
N THR A 179 0.14 4.11 -9.01
CA THR A 179 0.74 4.62 -7.76
C THR A 179 0.69 6.16 -7.70
N ASP A 180 0.68 6.70 -6.47
CA ASP A 180 0.76 8.15 -6.19
C ASP A 180 2.18 8.63 -5.91
N SER A 181 3.12 7.70 -5.67
CA SER A 181 4.40 8.00 -5.05
C SER A 181 5.57 7.99 -6.02
N PHE A 182 6.38 9.04 -6.01
CA PHE A 182 7.65 9.07 -6.74
C PHE A 182 8.63 7.97 -6.31
N TYR A 183 8.52 7.47 -5.07
CA TYR A 183 9.40 6.40 -4.61
C TYR A 183 9.20 5.07 -5.35
N ASP A 184 8.10 4.92 -6.08
CA ASP A 184 7.79 3.76 -6.90
C ASP A 184 8.29 3.85 -8.35
N ILE A 185 9.13 4.87 -8.64
CA ILE A 185 9.64 5.17 -9.97
C ILE A 185 10.32 3.97 -10.63
N ASP A 186 11.07 3.18 -9.85
CA ASP A 186 11.77 2.01 -10.38
C ASP A 186 10.79 0.95 -10.92
N LEU A 187 9.64 0.75 -10.27
CA LEU A 187 8.61 -0.18 -10.75
C LEU A 187 7.79 0.41 -11.92
N LEU A 188 7.54 1.73 -11.93
CA LEU A 188 6.89 2.39 -13.05
C LEU A 188 7.67 2.24 -14.36
N HIS A 189 9.00 2.18 -14.30
CA HIS A 189 9.85 1.93 -15.47
C HIS A 189 9.90 0.46 -15.92
N GLU A 190 9.50 -0.49 -15.07
CA GLU A 190 9.49 -1.93 -15.42
C GLU A 190 8.18 -2.36 -16.10
N VAL A 191 7.09 -1.63 -15.87
CA VAL A 191 5.80 -1.97 -16.47
C VAL A 191 5.62 -1.24 -17.80
N GLY A 192 4.89 -1.88 -18.73
CA GLY A 192 4.60 -1.25 -20.02
C GLY A 192 3.50 -0.20 -19.96
N LEU A 193 2.65 -0.25 -18.93
CA LEU A 193 1.50 0.66 -18.77
C LEU A 193 1.53 1.31 -17.37
N PRO A 194 2.43 2.31 -17.16
CA PRO A 194 2.54 3.05 -15.92
C PRO A 194 1.48 4.14 -15.81
N PHE A 195 0.85 4.25 -14.63
CA PHE A 195 -0.17 5.26 -14.31
C PHE A 195 0.19 6.02 -13.04
N ALA A 196 0.41 7.33 -13.16
CA ALA A 196 0.58 8.22 -12.02
C ALA A 196 -0.80 8.63 -11.48
N THR A 197 -1.25 7.97 -10.41
CA THR A 197 -2.59 8.15 -9.83
C THR A 197 -2.52 9.06 -8.61
N ASN A 198 -3.23 10.20 -8.63
CA ASN A 198 -3.15 11.24 -7.58
C ASN A 198 -1.70 11.62 -7.22
N PRO A 199 -0.80 11.76 -8.20
CA PRO A 199 0.63 11.73 -7.98
C PRO A 199 1.12 12.87 -7.08
N ASP A 200 2.12 12.57 -6.27
CA ASP A 200 2.88 13.61 -5.60
C ASP A 200 3.56 14.55 -6.62
N ARG A 201 4.07 15.70 -6.15
CA ARG A 201 4.64 16.72 -7.03
C ARG A 201 5.81 16.22 -7.87
N ARG A 202 6.63 15.29 -7.34
CA ARG A 202 7.80 14.73 -8.02
C ARG A 202 7.36 13.73 -9.09
N LEU A 203 6.44 12.82 -8.74
CA LEU A 203 5.90 11.84 -9.68
C LEU A 203 5.14 12.51 -10.82
N ARG A 204 4.33 13.55 -10.53
CA ARG A 204 3.62 14.30 -11.59
C ARG A 204 4.59 14.91 -12.60
N LYS A 205 5.71 15.48 -12.12
CA LYS A 205 6.74 16.04 -13.00
C LYS A 205 7.39 14.96 -13.87
N GLU A 206 7.65 13.80 -13.30
CA GLU A 206 8.26 12.68 -14.02
C GLU A 206 7.27 12.04 -15.01
N ALA A 207 6.02 11.87 -14.65
CA ALA A 207 4.97 11.38 -15.54
C ALA A 207 4.83 12.26 -16.79
N LEU A 208 4.83 13.59 -16.61
CA LEU A 208 4.80 14.53 -17.75
C LEU A 208 6.03 14.42 -18.65
N ARG A 209 7.22 14.13 -18.08
CA ARG A 209 8.46 13.96 -18.86
C ARG A 209 8.47 12.68 -19.69
N ASN A 210 7.87 11.62 -19.14
CA ASN A 210 7.85 10.31 -19.77
C ASN A 210 6.57 10.05 -20.58
N ASN A 211 5.66 11.03 -20.68
CA ASN A 211 4.34 10.90 -21.30
C ASN A 211 3.50 9.75 -20.67
N TRP A 212 3.61 9.55 -19.36
CA TRP A 212 2.77 8.62 -18.62
C TRP A 212 1.41 9.23 -18.34
N ASP A 213 0.38 8.40 -18.32
CA ASP A 213 -0.96 8.83 -17.97
C ASP A 213 -1.06 9.28 -16.51
N ILE A 214 -1.74 10.41 -16.31
CA ILE A 214 -2.01 10.98 -14.98
C ILE A 214 -3.49 10.86 -14.70
N LEU A 215 -3.83 10.22 -13.58
CA LEU A 215 -5.20 10.05 -13.11
C LEU A 215 -5.38 10.87 -11.82
N ASP A 216 -6.27 11.83 -11.83
CA ASP A 216 -6.63 12.64 -10.65
C ASP A 216 -8.04 12.23 -10.17
N PHE A 217 -8.11 11.40 -9.14
CA PHE A 217 -9.35 10.90 -8.57
C PHE A 217 -10.00 11.91 -7.63
N LYS A 218 -11.31 11.94 -7.63
CA LYS A 218 -12.09 12.72 -6.67
C LYS A 218 -12.29 11.93 -5.38
N ARG A 219 -12.37 12.62 -4.23
CA ARG A 219 -12.65 11.96 -2.94
C ARG A 219 -14.13 11.59 -2.83
N GLU A 220 -14.56 10.71 -3.71
CA GLU A 220 -15.89 10.09 -3.73
C GLU A 220 -15.75 8.61 -3.38
N SER A 221 -16.54 8.17 -2.39
CA SER A 221 -16.47 6.78 -1.92
C SER A 221 -17.12 5.83 -2.92
N ALA A 222 -16.53 4.65 -3.05
CA ALA A 222 -17.11 3.52 -3.79
C ALA A 222 -18.18 2.77 -2.97
N PHE A 223 -18.24 2.98 -1.62
CA PHE A 223 -19.11 2.25 -0.67
C PHE A 223 -19.89 3.18 0.26
#